data_0a300a2775498939cc2aae443c316e09
#
_entry.id   0a300a2775498939cc2aae443c316e09
#
_cell.length_a   1.000
_cell.length_b   1.000
_cell.length_c   1.000
_cell.angle_alpha   90.00
_cell.angle_beta   90.00
_cell.angle_gamma   90.00
#
_symmetry.space_group_name_H-M   'P 1'
#
loop_
_entity.id
_entity.type
_entity.pdbx_description
1 polymer ?
#
loop_
_entity_poly.entity_id
_entity_poly.type
_entity_poly.pdbx_seq_one_letter_code
_entity_poly.pdbx_strand_id
1 'polypeptide(L)'
;YVADTIKHRIPMIVRSAGEGLPPMVANRINAILRVLDQDAPMVADLSDWPFEGWEGLPARVNGKRVSQAAFFDFEYWLYLRILTAVGFPETRRDPFRQIKHKDLDRHLKWGDEALGRTRTLSDALRLSLDGNAHDLSQLTGPSSNYEIGFDLLRLAPGEVNRLNIIADNFGGEFIADLVLAIVAAEAGIDVVVHVKQVPMFVSDTTSDDVTILLDRLTSGGEFAQRLGRAISLKSLRFASHPFWSSPQFFDTLPLDELGQGPKVLNVVKGDLNFRRAIGDASVDIGTPFDELPVLPAAPILSLRSIKSYCVAGMVLWPVKLGKDDFPMDGSIVLAQRVSARDAATPAPTASAKSSSDGPPPLERAKRWLRRKG
;
A
#
# COMPACT_ATOMS: atom_id res chain seq x y z
N TYR A 1 1.57 2.33 -19.06
CA TYR A 1 0.95 2.42 -17.73
C TYR A 1 1.02 3.85 -17.16
N VAL A 2 2.23 4.39 -16.84
CA VAL A 2 2.36 5.73 -16.21
C VAL A 2 1.69 6.81 -17.05
N ALA A 3 2.00 6.90 -18.35
CA ALA A 3 1.42 7.90 -19.25
C ALA A 3 -0.11 7.74 -19.36
N ASP A 4 -0.61 6.50 -19.42
CA ASP A 4 -2.05 6.21 -19.46
C ASP A 4 -2.73 6.58 -18.14
N THR A 5 -2.10 6.25 -17.01
CA THR A 5 -2.58 6.63 -15.68
C THR A 5 -2.68 8.15 -15.54
N ILE A 6 -1.64 8.90 -15.93
CA ILE A 6 -1.65 10.37 -15.87
C ILE A 6 -2.75 10.95 -16.78
N LYS A 7 -2.92 10.39 -17.98
CA LYS A 7 -3.87 10.92 -18.96
C LYS A 7 -5.33 10.62 -18.65
N HIS A 8 -5.63 9.44 -18.09
CA HIS A 8 -7.01 8.98 -17.95
C HIS A 8 -7.45 8.86 -16.48
N ARG A 9 -6.70 8.15 -15.64
CA ARG A 9 -7.10 7.86 -14.27
C ARG A 9 -6.96 9.07 -13.34
N ILE A 10 -5.83 9.77 -13.40
CA ILE A 10 -5.55 10.90 -12.51
C ILE A 10 -6.58 12.03 -12.63
N PRO A 11 -7.00 12.48 -13.84
CA PRO A 11 -8.04 13.50 -13.94
C PRO A 11 -9.38 13.09 -13.34
N MET A 12 -9.74 11.81 -13.37
CA MET A 12 -10.95 11.31 -12.71
C MET A 12 -10.84 11.40 -11.19
N ILE A 13 -9.70 11.02 -10.61
CA ILE A 13 -9.43 11.13 -9.17
C ILE A 13 -9.50 12.58 -8.72
N VAL A 14 -8.86 13.49 -9.45
CA VAL A 14 -8.85 14.93 -9.12
C VAL A 14 -10.27 15.50 -9.17
N ARG A 15 -11.07 15.17 -10.18
CA ARG A 15 -12.47 15.63 -10.27
C ARG A 15 -13.31 15.07 -9.12
N SER A 16 -13.19 13.80 -8.84
CA SER A 16 -13.93 13.13 -7.76
C SER A 16 -13.63 13.76 -6.39
N ALA A 17 -12.39 14.16 -6.14
CA ALA A 17 -11.99 14.85 -4.92
C ALA A 17 -12.67 16.25 -4.77
N GLY A 18 -13.03 16.87 -5.88
CA GLY A 18 -13.73 18.17 -5.93
C GLY A 18 -15.25 18.09 -5.97
N GLU A 19 -15.82 16.91 -6.05
CA GLU A 19 -17.26 16.72 -6.25
C GLU A 19 -18.07 17.20 -5.04
N GLY A 20 -19.11 18.00 -5.31
CA GLY A 20 -19.99 18.54 -4.26
C GLY A 20 -19.34 19.58 -3.33
N LEU A 21 -18.16 20.11 -3.69
CA LEU A 21 -17.47 21.12 -2.90
C LEU A 21 -17.83 22.56 -3.35
N PRO A 22 -17.62 23.57 -2.46
CA PRO A 22 -17.85 24.97 -2.79
C PRO A 22 -17.04 25.42 -4.03
N PRO A 23 -17.53 26.42 -4.82
CA PRO A 23 -16.88 26.87 -6.05
C PRO A 23 -15.39 27.26 -5.88
N MET A 24 -15.03 27.84 -4.74
CA MET A 24 -13.65 28.21 -4.45
C MET A 24 -12.73 26.97 -4.39
N VAL A 25 -13.19 25.90 -3.77
CA VAL A 25 -12.44 24.63 -3.70
C VAL A 25 -12.39 23.97 -5.07
N ALA A 26 -13.51 23.96 -5.81
CA ALA A 26 -13.56 23.47 -7.18
C ALA A 26 -12.54 24.19 -8.08
N ASN A 27 -12.36 25.51 -7.93
CA ASN A 27 -11.36 26.26 -8.66
C ASN A 27 -9.92 25.84 -8.33
N ARG A 28 -9.61 25.51 -7.06
CA ARG A 28 -8.30 24.99 -6.65
C ARG A 28 -8.04 23.60 -7.26
N ILE A 29 -9.04 22.72 -7.27
CA ILE A 29 -9.00 21.42 -7.92
C ILE A 29 -8.77 21.56 -9.43
N ASN A 30 -9.48 22.47 -10.10
CA ASN A 30 -9.28 22.76 -11.52
C ASN A 30 -7.88 23.31 -11.82
N ALA A 31 -7.24 24.01 -10.87
CA ALA A 31 -5.85 24.43 -11.04
C ALA A 31 -4.88 23.24 -11.11
N ILE A 32 -5.14 22.17 -10.37
CA ILE A 32 -4.36 20.91 -10.46
C ILE A 32 -4.50 20.32 -11.87
N LEU A 33 -5.75 20.23 -12.38
CA LEU A 33 -5.99 19.72 -13.75
C LEU A 33 -5.23 20.52 -14.82
N ARG A 34 -5.17 21.85 -14.69
CA ARG A 34 -4.38 22.68 -15.62
C ARG A 34 -2.88 22.36 -15.59
N VAL A 35 -2.31 22.07 -14.41
CA VAL A 35 -0.89 21.66 -14.32
C VAL A 35 -0.67 20.35 -15.07
N LEU A 36 -1.60 19.40 -14.96
CA LEU A 36 -1.53 18.12 -15.66
C LEU A 36 -1.66 18.31 -17.18
N ASP A 37 -2.68 19.04 -17.64
CA ASP A 37 -2.99 19.23 -19.06
C ASP A 37 -1.88 19.99 -19.80
N GLN A 38 -1.22 20.94 -19.12
CA GLN A 38 -0.16 21.77 -19.69
C GLN A 38 1.25 21.21 -19.48
N ASP A 39 1.36 20.08 -18.80
CA ASP A 39 2.66 19.56 -18.33
C ASP A 39 3.49 20.66 -17.66
N ALA A 40 2.85 21.46 -16.81
CA ALA A 40 3.46 22.61 -16.17
C ALA A 40 4.41 22.19 -15.02
N PRO A 41 5.36 23.06 -14.63
CA PRO A 41 6.21 22.79 -13.49
C PRO A 41 5.40 22.59 -12.20
N MET A 42 5.75 21.55 -11.45
CA MET A 42 5.16 21.25 -10.15
C MET A 42 5.73 22.15 -9.06
N VAL A 43 4.89 22.45 -8.07
CA VAL A 43 5.28 23.15 -6.83
C VAL A 43 4.66 22.40 -5.64
N ALA A 44 5.51 21.85 -4.78
CA ALA A 44 5.14 21.33 -3.48
C ALA A 44 5.40 22.42 -2.43
N ASP A 45 4.32 23.03 -1.94
CA ASP A 45 4.34 23.99 -0.86
C ASP A 45 3.90 23.28 0.43
N LEU A 46 4.76 23.31 1.44
CA LEU A 46 4.54 22.70 2.74
C LEU A 46 4.28 23.72 3.85
N SER A 47 4.12 25.02 3.54
CA SER A 47 3.96 26.08 4.55
C SER A 47 2.79 25.82 5.50
N ASP A 48 1.69 25.27 4.99
CA ASP A 48 0.49 24.93 5.76
C ASP A 48 0.32 23.42 5.95
N TRP A 49 1.40 22.63 5.76
CA TRP A 49 1.36 21.18 5.86
C TRP A 49 1.95 20.69 7.19
N PRO A 50 1.12 20.29 8.17
CA PRO A 50 1.57 20.02 9.53
C PRO A 50 2.08 18.58 9.74
N PHE A 51 2.16 17.76 8.69
CA PHE A 51 2.52 16.36 8.81
C PHE A 51 4.01 16.16 8.54
N GLU A 52 4.67 15.41 9.42
CA GLU A 52 6.09 15.10 9.34
C GLU A 52 6.44 14.15 8.20
N GLY A 53 7.72 14.16 7.78
CA GLY A 53 8.28 13.23 6.79
C GLY A 53 8.07 13.67 5.33
N TRP A 54 7.59 14.90 5.10
CA TRP A 54 7.34 15.45 3.76
C TRP A 54 8.42 16.42 3.29
N GLU A 55 9.36 16.77 4.14
CA GLU A 55 10.36 17.84 3.95
C GLU A 55 11.23 17.61 2.71
N GLY A 56 11.45 16.36 2.32
CA GLY A 56 12.21 15.99 1.14
C GLY A 56 11.46 16.11 -0.18
N LEU A 57 10.12 16.19 -0.18
CA LEU A 57 9.33 16.19 -1.41
C LEU A 57 9.59 17.43 -2.30
N PRO A 58 9.63 18.67 -1.75
CA PRO A 58 9.90 19.85 -2.56
C PRO A 58 11.19 19.76 -3.38
N ALA A 59 12.26 19.24 -2.79
CA ALA A 59 13.53 19.07 -3.50
C ALA A 59 13.45 18.09 -4.68
N ARG A 60 12.54 17.12 -4.61
CA ARG A 60 12.35 16.10 -5.64
C ARG A 60 11.43 16.55 -6.78
N VAL A 61 10.48 17.48 -6.53
CA VAL A 61 9.43 17.81 -7.50
C VAL A 61 9.45 19.27 -7.97
N ASN A 62 9.88 20.25 -7.15
CA ASN A 62 9.76 21.66 -7.49
C ASN A 62 10.52 22.01 -8.77
N GLY A 63 9.84 22.68 -9.69
CA GLY A 63 10.37 23.08 -10.99
C GLY A 63 10.38 21.97 -12.04
N LYS A 64 10.18 20.70 -11.67
CA LYS A 64 10.05 19.62 -12.65
C LYS A 64 8.66 19.61 -13.27
N ARG A 65 8.60 19.32 -14.56
CA ARG A 65 7.33 19.02 -15.25
C ARG A 65 6.81 17.65 -14.82
N VAL A 66 5.50 17.45 -14.93
CA VAL A 66 4.86 16.15 -14.60
C VAL A 66 5.54 15.00 -15.38
N SER A 67 5.82 15.22 -16.68
CA SER A 67 6.50 14.24 -17.54
C SER A 67 7.95 13.91 -17.15
N GLN A 68 8.58 14.74 -16.32
CA GLN A 68 9.98 14.64 -15.90
C GLN A 68 10.15 14.05 -14.49
N ALA A 69 9.06 13.96 -13.72
CA ALA A 69 9.12 13.48 -12.36
C ALA A 69 9.12 11.95 -12.28
N ALA A 70 9.75 11.41 -11.25
CA ALA A 70 9.49 10.03 -10.86
C ALA A 70 8.01 9.86 -10.51
N PHE A 71 7.39 8.75 -10.93
CA PHE A 71 5.96 8.57 -10.77
C PHE A 71 5.52 8.57 -9.30
N PHE A 72 6.32 8.01 -8.42
CA PHE A 72 6.12 8.04 -6.98
C PHE A 72 6.06 9.48 -6.44
N ASP A 73 7.04 10.31 -6.78
CA ASP A 73 7.11 11.70 -6.32
C ASP A 73 5.95 12.53 -6.87
N PHE A 74 5.58 12.28 -8.14
CA PHE A 74 4.41 12.89 -8.77
C PHE A 74 3.11 12.53 -8.04
N GLU A 75 2.90 11.27 -7.69
CA GLU A 75 1.69 10.85 -6.96
C GLU A 75 1.62 11.54 -5.59
N TYR A 76 2.71 11.58 -4.82
CA TYR A 76 2.73 12.28 -3.54
C TYR A 76 2.48 13.78 -3.68
N TRP A 77 3.07 14.43 -4.69
CA TRP A 77 2.76 15.81 -5.01
C TRP A 77 1.28 16.01 -5.33
N LEU A 78 0.70 15.14 -6.14
CA LEU A 78 -0.71 15.21 -6.54
C LEU A 78 -1.63 15.16 -5.33
N TYR A 79 -1.45 14.19 -4.45
CA TYR A 79 -2.29 14.06 -3.27
C TYR A 79 -2.05 15.19 -2.26
N LEU A 80 -0.82 15.68 -2.09
CA LEU A 80 -0.54 16.89 -1.34
C LEU A 80 -1.40 18.06 -1.88
N ARG A 81 -1.41 18.26 -3.19
CA ARG A 81 -2.18 19.34 -3.84
C ARG A 81 -3.69 19.17 -3.68
N ILE A 82 -4.20 17.95 -3.83
CA ILE A 82 -5.62 17.64 -3.61
C ILE A 82 -6.01 17.96 -2.17
N LEU A 83 -5.28 17.42 -1.20
CA LEU A 83 -5.59 17.56 0.21
C LEU A 83 -5.48 19.02 0.69
N THR A 84 -4.48 19.76 0.22
CA THR A 84 -4.38 21.20 0.48
C THR A 84 -5.55 21.96 -0.18
N ALA A 85 -5.92 21.62 -1.41
CA ALA A 85 -7.02 22.29 -2.12
C ALA A 85 -8.37 22.13 -1.41
N VAL A 86 -8.63 20.95 -0.80
CA VAL A 86 -9.85 20.69 -0.04
C VAL A 86 -9.79 21.17 1.41
N GLY A 87 -8.66 21.72 1.86
CA GLY A 87 -8.46 22.21 3.22
C GLY A 87 -8.34 21.09 4.25
N PHE A 88 -7.79 19.93 3.88
CA PHE A 88 -7.62 18.79 4.79
C PHE A 88 -6.77 19.09 6.02
N PRO A 89 -5.65 19.87 5.95
CA PRO A 89 -4.84 20.14 7.12
C PRO A 89 -5.64 20.76 8.28
N GLU A 90 -6.59 21.67 7.99
CA GLU A 90 -7.41 22.34 8.97
C GLU A 90 -8.68 21.57 9.31
N THR A 91 -9.36 21.06 8.29
CA THR A 91 -10.71 20.48 8.42
C THR A 91 -10.72 19.00 8.75
N ARG A 92 -9.61 18.30 8.50
CA ARG A 92 -9.50 16.83 8.57
C ARG A 92 -10.53 16.11 7.67
N ARG A 93 -11.10 16.81 6.69
CA ARG A 93 -12.08 16.26 5.77
C ARG A 93 -11.40 15.43 4.69
N ASP A 94 -11.54 14.12 4.76
CA ASP A 94 -11.11 13.20 3.70
C ASP A 94 -11.99 13.38 2.45
N PRO A 95 -11.43 13.81 1.30
CA PRO A 95 -12.19 13.98 0.06
C PRO A 95 -12.75 12.68 -0.50
N PHE A 96 -12.18 11.54 -0.13
CA PHE A 96 -12.55 10.21 -0.62
C PHE A 96 -13.45 9.42 0.34
N ARG A 97 -13.83 10.03 1.46
CA ARG A 97 -14.62 9.40 2.52
C ARG A 97 -15.85 8.66 2.01
N GLN A 98 -16.60 9.25 1.08
CA GLN A 98 -17.84 8.65 0.58
C GLN A 98 -17.59 7.35 -0.16
N ILE A 99 -16.52 7.27 -0.96
CA ILE A 99 -16.14 6.07 -1.71
C ILE A 99 -15.74 4.96 -0.72
N LYS A 100 -14.90 5.30 0.26
CA LYS A 100 -14.44 4.38 1.31
C LYS A 100 -15.59 3.82 2.14
N HIS A 101 -16.56 4.68 2.51
CA HIS A 101 -17.73 4.27 3.28
C HIS A 101 -18.67 3.34 2.49
N LYS A 102 -18.89 3.62 1.19
CA LYS A 102 -19.69 2.73 0.35
C LYS A 102 -19.07 1.34 0.25
N ASP A 103 -17.77 1.27 0.18
CA ASP A 103 -17.07 -0.02 0.14
C ASP A 103 -17.16 -0.74 1.48
N LEU A 104 -16.95 -0.03 2.58
CA LEU A 104 -17.13 -0.59 3.90
C LEU A 104 -18.54 -1.17 4.08
N ASP A 105 -19.60 -0.43 3.70
CA ASP A 105 -20.98 -0.87 3.84
C ASP A 105 -21.28 -2.17 3.08
N ARG A 106 -20.61 -2.37 1.93
CA ARG A 106 -20.71 -3.63 1.16
C ARG A 106 -20.07 -4.82 1.86
N HIS A 107 -19.00 -4.58 2.62
CA HIS A 107 -18.15 -5.64 3.15
C HIS A 107 -18.30 -5.88 4.66
N LEU A 108 -19.03 -5.03 5.39
CA LEU A 108 -19.23 -5.23 6.84
C LEU A 108 -19.84 -6.59 7.18
N LYS A 109 -20.87 -7.00 6.45
CA LYS A 109 -21.54 -8.30 6.66
C LYS A 109 -20.66 -9.48 6.22
N TRP A 110 -19.83 -9.26 5.20
CA TRP A 110 -18.88 -10.26 4.75
C TRP A 110 -17.83 -10.60 5.83
N GLY A 111 -17.54 -9.69 6.75
CA GLY A 111 -16.63 -9.93 7.87
C GLY A 111 -17.00 -11.15 8.71
N ASP A 112 -18.29 -11.36 9.01
CA ASP A 112 -18.76 -12.54 9.75
C ASP A 112 -18.55 -13.83 8.94
N GLU A 113 -18.86 -13.82 7.65
CA GLU A 113 -18.68 -14.95 6.76
C GLU A 113 -17.19 -15.31 6.58
N ALA A 114 -16.35 -14.29 6.35
CA ALA A 114 -14.91 -14.43 6.20
C ALA A 114 -14.28 -15.03 7.46
N LEU A 115 -14.65 -14.52 8.63
CA LEU A 115 -14.19 -15.01 9.92
C LEU A 115 -14.63 -16.46 10.18
N GLY A 116 -15.89 -16.81 9.85
CA GLY A 116 -16.43 -18.17 10.00
C GLY A 116 -15.72 -19.21 9.13
N ARG A 117 -15.15 -18.82 7.99
CA ARG A 117 -14.39 -19.71 7.08
C ARG A 117 -12.91 -19.80 7.42
N THR A 118 -12.35 -18.87 8.17
CA THR A 118 -10.93 -18.77 8.50
C THR A 118 -10.62 -19.57 9.76
N ARG A 119 -9.85 -20.65 9.64
CA ARG A 119 -9.56 -21.59 10.73
C ARG A 119 -8.15 -21.46 11.29
N THR A 120 -7.20 -21.07 10.45
CA THR A 120 -5.78 -21.00 10.78
C THR A 120 -5.21 -19.63 10.46
N LEU A 121 -4.04 -19.31 11.03
CA LEU A 121 -3.31 -18.10 10.70
C LEU A 121 -2.92 -18.06 9.21
N SER A 122 -2.61 -19.22 8.64
CA SER A 122 -2.30 -19.33 7.20
C SER A 122 -3.52 -19.02 6.32
N ASP A 123 -4.72 -19.49 6.71
CA ASP A 123 -5.97 -19.12 6.03
C ASP A 123 -6.22 -17.61 6.10
N ALA A 124 -5.95 -17.01 7.27
CA ALA A 124 -6.12 -15.59 7.51
C ALA A 124 -5.14 -14.74 6.67
N LEU A 125 -3.88 -15.17 6.56
CA LEU A 125 -2.90 -14.53 5.69
C LEU A 125 -3.31 -14.63 4.21
N ARG A 126 -3.83 -15.78 3.79
CA ARG A 126 -4.37 -15.96 2.44
C ARG A 126 -5.54 -15.01 2.19
N LEU A 127 -6.50 -14.95 3.11
CA LEU A 127 -7.63 -14.04 3.01
C LEU A 127 -7.18 -12.57 2.91
N SER A 128 -6.19 -12.17 3.71
CA SER A 128 -5.61 -10.82 3.66
C SER A 128 -4.91 -10.54 2.32
N LEU A 129 -4.25 -11.53 1.71
CA LEU A 129 -3.68 -11.39 0.36
C LEU A 129 -4.78 -11.25 -0.70
N ASP A 130 -5.82 -12.09 -0.64
CA ASP A 130 -6.95 -12.05 -1.58
C ASP A 130 -7.75 -10.73 -1.44
N GLY A 131 -7.85 -10.18 -0.23
CA GLY A 131 -8.45 -8.87 0.03
C GLY A 131 -7.81 -7.74 -0.77
N ASN A 132 -6.52 -7.84 -1.06
CA ASN A 132 -5.81 -6.85 -1.88
C ASN A 132 -6.31 -6.78 -3.35
N ALA A 133 -6.95 -7.83 -3.84
CA ALA A 133 -7.60 -7.85 -5.16
C ALA A 133 -8.90 -7.00 -5.21
N HIS A 134 -9.46 -6.65 -4.05
CA HIS A 134 -10.69 -5.85 -3.93
C HIS A 134 -10.46 -4.34 -3.81
N ASP A 135 -9.27 -3.85 -4.15
CA ASP A 135 -8.94 -2.43 -4.07
C ASP A 135 -9.87 -1.57 -4.94
N LEU A 136 -10.49 -0.58 -4.30
CA LEU A 136 -11.37 0.43 -4.93
C LEU A 136 -10.70 1.23 -6.05
N SER A 137 -9.39 1.28 -6.07
CA SER A 137 -8.64 1.94 -7.13
C SER A 137 -8.74 1.21 -8.48
N GLN A 138 -9.30 0.00 -8.49
CA GLN A 138 -9.57 -0.77 -9.70
C GLN A 138 -11.02 -0.59 -10.14
N LEU A 139 -11.21 -0.03 -11.32
CA LEU A 139 -12.53 0.17 -11.92
C LEU A 139 -13.18 -1.14 -12.41
N THR A 140 -12.41 -2.21 -12.52
CA THR A 140 -12.89 -3.55 -12.86
C THR A 140 -12.14 -4.52 -11.95
N GLY A 141 -12.84 -5.11 -10.97
CA GLY A 141 -12.21 -6.10 -10.08
C GLY A 141 -11.81 -7.35 -10.85
N PRO A 142 -10.52 -7.66 -11.00
CA PRO A 142 -10.13 -8.93 -11.56
C PRO A 142 -10.29 -10.02 -10.50
N SER A 143 -10.80 -11.16 -10.90
CA SER A 143 -10.44 -12.39 -10.22
C SER A 143 -8.93 -12.55 -10.37
N SER A 144 -8.19 -12.75 -9.27
CA SER A 144 -6.77 -13.05 -9.34
C SER A 144 -6.57 -14.28 -10.23
N ASN A 145 -5.93 -14.10 -11.38
CA ASN A 145 -5.69 -15.21 -12.31
C ASN A 145 -4.42 -15.98 -11.94
N TYR A 146 -3.54 -15.36 -11.14
CA TYR A 146 -2.24 -15.93 -10.79
C TYR A 146 -1.89 -15.64 -9.33
N GLU A 147 -1.52 -16.69 -8.62
CA GLU A 147 -1.17 -16.69 -7.20
C GLU A 147 0.27 -17.16 -7.03
N ILE A 148 1.13 -16.36 -6.40
CA ILE A 148 2.56 -16.64 -6.28
C ILE A 148 3.01 -16.50 -4.83
N GLY A 149 3.86 -17.45 -4.37
CA GLY A 149 4.46 -17.42 -3.05
C GLY A 149 3.53 -17.87 -1.91
N PHE A 150 2.48 -18.60 -2.21
CA PHE A 150 1.49 -19.06 -1.20
C PHE A 150 2.06 -20.01 -0.15
N ASP A 151 3.12 -20.71 -0.44
CA ASP A 151 3.89 -21.51 0.52
C ASP A 151 4.50 -20.64 1.63
N LEU A 152 4.79 -19.35 1.35
CA LEU A 152 5.29 -18.38 2.33
C LEU A 152 4.23 -17.95 3.35
N LEU A 153 2.95 -18.22 3.09
CA LEU A 153 1.85 -17.94 4.03
C LEU A 153 1.70 -18.99 5.13
N ARG A 154 2.48 -20.07 5.08
CA ARG A 154 2.46 -21.09 6.11
C ARG A 154 3.28 -20.63 7.31
N LEU A 155 2.62 -20.58 8.47
CA LEU A 155 3.23 -20.26 9.75
C LEU A 155 2.99 -21.42 10.73
N ALA A 156 4.07 -21.87 11.36
CA ALA A 156 3.96 -22.87 12.41
C ALA A 156 3.46 -22.24 13.73
N PRO A 157 2.72 -22.98 14.57
CA PRO A 157 2.35 -22.51 15.90
C PRO A 157 3.59 -22.08 16.71
N GLY A 158 3.53 -20.88 17.30
CA GLY A 158 4.64 -20.31 18.09
C GLY A 158 5.83 -19.77 17.27
N GLU A 159 5.77 -19.78 15.96
CA GLU A 159 6.76 -19.14 15.08
C GLU A 159 6.75 -17.62 15.25
N VAL A 160 5.57 -17.03 15.47
CA VAL A 160 5.37 -15.60 15.62
C VAL A 160 4.73 -15.32 16.97
N ASN A 161 5.23 -14.33 17.71
CA ASN A 161 4.62 -13.82 18.93
C ASN A 161 4.19 -12.36 18.83
N ARG A 162 4.64 -11.63 17.80
CA ARG A 162 4.19 -10.29 17.45
C ARG A 162 3.94 -10.18 15.94
N LEU A 163 2.75 -9.70 15.59
CA LEU A 163 2.34 -9.44 14.23
C LEU A 163 2.05 -7.94 14.05
N ASN A 164 2.78 -7.28 13.16
CA ASN A 164 2.45 -5.94 12.70
C ASN A 164 1.78 -6.06 11.33
N ILE A 165 0.65 -5.41 11.14
CA ILE A 165 -0.05 -5.34 9.85
C ILE A 165 0.01 -3.88 9.40
N ILE A 166 0.76 -3.61 8.36
CA ILE A 166 0.83 -2.28 7.73
C ILE A 166 -0.28 -2.22 6.69
N ALA A 167 -1.42 -1.66 7.09
CA ALA A 167 -2.61 -1.61 6.26
C ALA A 167 -2.40 -0.72 5.03
N ASP A 168 -3.10 -1.07 3.95
CA ASP A 168 -3.14 -0.27 2.72
C ASP A 168 -4.53 0.34 2.55
N ASN A 169 -5.47 -0.37 1.93
CA ASN A 169 -6.77 0.18 1.55
C ASN A 169 -7.87 -0.12 2.57
N PHE A 170 -8.74 0.85 2.79
CA PHE A 170 -9.95 0.73 3.60
C PHE A 170 -11.07 -0.02 2.84
N GLY A 171 -12.04 -0.55 3.56
CA GLY A 171 -13.14 -1.33 2.99
C GLY A 171 -12.90 -2.83 3.06
N GLY A 172 -13.18 -3.56 1.99
CA GLY A 172 -13.09 -5.02 1.96
C GLY A 172 -11.70 -5.56 2.27
N GLU A 173 -10.65 -4.91 1.78
CA GLU A 173 -9.27 -5.27 2.09
C GLU A 173 -8.98 -5.15 3.60
N PHE A 174 -9.39 -4.02 4.20
CA PHE A 174 -9.17 -3.79 5.62
C PHE A 174 -9.96 -4.77 6.50
N ILE A 175 -11.18 -5.16 6.09
CA ILE A 175 -11.95 -6.22 6.78
C ILE A 175 -11.17 -7.55 6.76
N ALA A 176 -10.57 -7.92 5.63
CA ALA A 176 -9.73 -9.12 5.53
C ALA A 176 -8.50 -9.04 6.46
N ASP A 177 -7.86 -7.86 6.53
CA ASP A 177 -6.74 -7.61 7.42
C ASP A 177 -7.15 -7.69 8.91
N LEU A 178 -8.34 -7.23 9.24
CA LEU A 178 -8.89 -7.36 10.60
C LEU A 178 -9.27 -8.81 10.96
N VAL A 179 -9.70 -9.62 9.99
CA VAL A 179 -9.87 -11.07 10.22
C VAL A 179 -8.52 -11.70 10.55
N LEU A 180 -7.45 -11.36 9.82
CA LEU A 180 -6.10 -11.79 10.16
C LEU A 180 -5.69 -11.35 11.58
N ALA A 181 -5.96 -10.09 11.92
CA ALA A 181 -5.66 -9.54 13.24
C ALA A 181 -6.39 -10.27 14.37
N ILE A 182 -7.68 -10.58 14.18
CA ILE A 182 -8.50 -11.33 15.15
C ILE A 182 -7.95 -12.73 15.35
N VAL A 183 -7.73 -13.48 14.25
CA VAL A 183 -7.23 -14.87 14.32
C VAL A 183 -5.85 -14.93 14.97
N ALA A 184 -4.97 -13.98 14.67
CA ALA A 184 -3.65 -13.90 15.30
C ALA A 184 -3.75 -13.57 16.80
N ALA A 185 -4.58 -12.60 17.19
CA ALA A 185 -4.79 -12.24 18.60
C ALA A 185 -5.35 -13.40 19.42
N GLU A 186 -6.28 -14.17 18.88
CA GLU A 186 -6.84 -15.36 19.51
C GLU A 186 -5.85 -16.53 19.61
N ALA A 187 -4.86 -16.58 18.71
CA ALA A 187 -3.73 -17.51 18.81
C ALA A 187 -2.67 -17.06 19.83
N GLY A 188 -2.90 -15.97 20.57
CA GLY A 188 -2.00 -15.45 21.60
C GLY A 188 -0.86 -14.59 21.05
N ILE A 189 -0.99 -14.09 19.82
CA ILE A 189 -0.01 -13.18 19.17
C ILE A 189 -0.36 -11.74 19.54
N ASP A 190 0.63 -10.91 19.91
CA ASP A 190 0.47 -9.47 20.08
C ASP A 190 0.34 -8.80 18.70
N VAL A 191 -0.80 -8.16 18.43
CA VAL A 191 -1.11 -7.62 17.10
C VAL A 191 -1.15 -6.09 17.11
N VAL A 192 -0.44 -5.48 16.19
CA VAL A 192 -0.50 -4.04 15.91
C VAL A 192 -0.91 -3.81 14.45
N VAL A 193 -2.00 -3.10 14.26
CA VAL A 193 -2.42 -2.67 12.92
C VAL A 193 -2.02 -1.21 12.73
N HIS A 194 -1.06 -0.99 11.83
CA HIS A 194 -0.56 0.33 11.48
C HIS A 194 -1.42 0.94 10.39
N VAL A 195 -1.93 2.14 10.62
CA VAL A 195 -2.76 2.90 9.69
C VAL A 195 -2.16 4.28 9.41
N LYS A 196 -2.65 4.96 8.40
CA LYS A 196 -2.12 6.24 7.94
C LYS A 196 -2.75 7.41 8.72
N GLN A 197 -2.02 8.53 8.80
CA GLN A 197 -2.53 9.78 9.41
C GLN A 197 -3.24 10.66 8.39
N VAL A 198 -2.91 10.46 7.10
CA VAL A 198 -3.35 11.30 5.99
C VAL A 198 -4.03 10.42 4.95
N PRO A 199 -5.22 10.80 4.43
CA PRO A 199 -5.95 10.01 3.43
C PRO A 199 -5.30 10.16 2.05
N MET A 200 -4.24 9.39 1.83
CA MET A 200 -3.56 9.32 0.54
C MET A 200 -4.24 8.30 -0.39
N PHE A 201 -3.97 8.37 -1.68
CA PHE A 201 -4.27 7.34 -2.68
C PHE A 201 -5.72 6.84 -2.75
N VAL A 202 -6.71 7.70 -2.50
CA VAL A 202 -8.16 7.44 -2.58
C VAL A 202 -8.68 6.51 -1.49
N SER A 203 -8.08 5.35 -1.31
CA SER A 203 -8.60 4.26 -0.48
C SER A 203 -7.79 3.99 0.79
N ASP A 204 -6.71 4.69 1.01
CA ASP A 204 -5.83 4.48 2.17
C ASP A 204 -6.58 4.49 3.51
N THR A 205 -6.30 3.46 4.32
CA THR A 205 -6.87 3.34 5.67
C THR A 205 -6.25 4.35 6.63
N THR A 206 -7.07 5.21 7.23
CA THR A 206 -6.64 6.20 8.21
C THR A 206 -7.16 5.89 9.62
N SER A 207 -6.62 6.59 10.63
CA SER A 207 -7.11 6.50 12.01
C SER A 207 -8.58 6.91 12.14
N ASP A 208 -9.03 7.90 11.34
CA ASP A 208 -10.43 8.32 11.33
C ASP A 208 -11.34 7.23 10.74
N ASP A 209 -10.87 6.53 9.71
CA ASP A 209 -11.60 5.39 9.14
C ASP A 209 -11.77 4.25 10.15
N VAL A 210 -10.73 3.96 10.95
CA VAL A 210 -10.83 2.98 12.04
C VAL A 210 -11.88 3.38 13.05
N THR A 211 -11.91 4.63 13.49
CA THR A 211 -12.93 5.14 14.42
C THR A 211 -14.34 4.93 13.87
N ILE A 212 -14.55 5.29 12.61
CA ILE A 212 -15.85 5.12 11.93
C ILE A 212 -16.24 3.65 11.81
N LEU A 213 -15.29 2.77 11.49
CA LEU A 213 -15.55 1.33 11.45
C LEU A 213 -16.00 0.81 12.82
N LEU A 214 -15.27 1.15 13.88
CA LEU A 214 -15.59 0.70 15.24
C LEU A 214 -16.97 1.21 15.68
N ASP A 215 -17.33 2.46 15.37
CA ASP A 215 -18.65 3.03 15.64
C ASP A 215 -19.78 2.27 14.91
N ARG A 216 -19.53 1.81 13.69
CA ARG A 216 -20.52 1.03 12.92
C ARG A 216 -20.67 -0.42 13.38
N LEU A 217 -19.65 -0.99 14.00
CA LEU A 217 -19.66 -2.35 14.52
C LEU A 217 -20.40 -2.52 15.85
N THR A 218 -20.94 -1.43 16.43
CA THR A 218 -21.66 -1.48 17.73
C THR A 218 -22.92 -2.35 17.72
N SER A 219 -23.46 -2.71 16.55
CA SER A 219 -24.70 -3.49 16.39
C SER A 219 -24.52 -5.00 16.25
N GLY A 220 -23.29 -5.51 16.43
CA GLY A 220 -23.00 -6.88 16.84
C GLY A 220 -23.24 -8.03 15.87
N GLY A 221 -22.22 -8.39 15.07
CA GLY A 221 -22.00 -9.73 14.55
C GLY A 221 -20.84 -10.41 15.28
N GLU A 222 -20.50 -11.64 14.92
CA GLU A 222 -19.36 -12.38 15.49
C GLU A 222 -18.04 -11.62 15.24
N PHE A 223 -17.86 -11.07 14.07
CA PHE A 223 -16.70 -10.24 13.70
C PHE A 223 -16.54 -9.06 14.67
N ALA A 224 -17.62 -8.28 14.90
CA ALA A 224 -17.60 -7.14 15.80
C ALA A 224 -17.29 -7.53 17.24
N GLN A 225 -17.89 -8.62 17.73
CA GLN A 225 -17.69 -9.13 19.10
C GLN A 225 -16.23 -9.58 19.31
N ARG A 226 -15.67 -10.35 18.36
CA ARG A 226 -14.29 -10.87 18.48
C ARG A 226 -13.26 -9.76 18.32
N LEU A 227 -13.48 -8.79 17.40
CA LEU A 227 -12.65 -7.61 17.28
C LEU A 227 -12.66 -6.79 18.58
N GLY A 228 -13.85 -6.47 19.09
CA GLY A 228 -14.00 -5.72 20.33
C GLY A 228 -13.35 -6.42 21.54
N ARG A 229 -13.44 -7.75 21.60
CA ARG A 229 -12.77 -8.55 22.64
C ARG A 229 -11.25 -8.46 22.52
N ALA A 230 -10.69 -8.63 21.33
CA ALA A 230 -9.24 -8.54 21.11
C ALA A 230 -8.68 -7.16 21.49
N ILE A 231 -9.42 -6.07 21.16
CA ILE A 231 -9.05 -4.70 21.54
C ILE A 231 -9.12 -4.53 23.07
N SER A 232 -10.20 -4.99 23.73
CA SER A 232 -10.40 -4.87 25.17
C SER A 232 -9.33 -5.64 25.98
N LEU A 233 -8.89 -6.77 25.47
CA LEU A 233 -7.81 -7.57 26.07
C LEU A 233 -6.41 -7.02 25.72
N LYS A 234 -6.33 -5.95 24.93
CA LYS A 234 -5.07 -5.36 24.43
C LYS A 234 -4.18 -6.32 23.62
N SER A 235 -4.74 -7.42 23.14
CA SER A 235 -4.04 -8.33 22.23
C SER A 235 -4.04 -7.82 20.79
N LEU A 236 -4.90 -6.83 20.48
CA LEU A 236 -4.94 -6.09 19.24
C LEU A 236 -5.02 -4.59 19.53
N ARG A 237 -4.19 -3.79 18.85
CA ARG A 237 -4.23 -2.33 18.91
C ARG A 237 -3.98 -1.71 17.55
N PHE A 238 -4.44 -0.49 17.39
CA PHE A 238 -4.15 0.33 16.22
C PHE A 238 -3.06 1.34 16.56
N ALA A 239 -2.14 1.55 15.62
CA ALA A 239 -1.07 2.53 15.71
C ALA A 239 -1.00 3.37 14.43
N SER A 240 -0.50 4.58 14.55
CA SER A 240 -0.35 5.49 13.42
C SER A 240 0.94 6.26 13.58
N HIS A 241 1.78 6.21 12.56
CA HIS A 241 3.06 6.92 12.53
C HIS A 241 3.14 7.77 11.25
N PRO A 242 3.70 9.00 11.28
CA PRO A 242 3.83 9.88 10.11
C PRO A 242 4.45 9.20 8.89
N PHE A 243 5.42 8.32 9.13
CA PHE A 243 6.09 7.55 8.09
C PHE A 243 5.10 6.89 7.12
N TRP A 244 4.00 6.29 7.61
CA TRP A 244 3.07 5.54 6.75
C TRP A 244 2.37 6.40 5.72
N SER A 245 2.22 7.70 5.97
CA SER A 245 1.59 8.67 5.06
C SER A 245 2.60 9.51 4.27
N SER A 246 3.89 9.43 4.58
CA SER A 246 4.92 10.30 4.01
C SER A 246 5.57 9.73 2.75
N PRO A 247 6.17 10.59 1.88
CA PRO A 247 6.90 10.16 0.70
C PRO A 247 8.31 9.64 1.00
N GLN A 248 8.45 8.89 2.08
CA GLN A 248 9.70 8.29 2.52
C GLN A 248 9.79 6.82 2.09
N PHE A 249 11.00 6.32 1.90
CA PHE A 249 11.28 4.92 1.61
C PHE A 249 11.64 4.15 2.87
N PHE A 250 11.64 2.82 2.79
CA PHE A 250 11.81 1.96 3.96
C PHE A 250 13.21 2.01 4.60
N ASP A 251 14.23 2.53 3.92
CA ASP A 251 15.55 2.82 4.49
C ASP A 251 15.52 3.85 5.63
N THR A 252 14.48 4.68 5.66
CA THR A 252 14.25 5.68 6.73
C THR A 252 13.20 5.25 7.75
N LEU A 253 12.69 4.01 7.64
CA LEU A 253 11.64 3.50 8.53
C LEU A 253 12.14 3.41 9.98
N PRO A 254 11.40 4.00 10.94
CA PRO A 254 11.71 3.83 12.35
C PRO A 254 11.51 2.37 12.78
N LEU A 255 12.60 1.65 12.99
CA LEU A 255 12.55 0.21 13.29
C LEU A 255 11.87 -0.11 14.63
N ASP A 256 11.84 0.85 15.56
CA ASP A 256 11.14 0.71 16.85
C ASP A 256 9.63 0.53 16.67
N GLU A 257 9.05 1.09 15.59
CA GLU A 257 7.64 0.94 15.26
C GLU A 257 7.30 -0.49 14.80
N LEU A 258 8.22 -1.15 14.12
CA LEU A 258 7.97 -2.50 13.58
C LEU A 258 8.45 -3.63 14.49
N GLY A 259 9.11 -3.39 15.55
CA GLY A 259 9.70 -4.47 16.33
C GLY A 259 10.67 -5.33 15.52
N GLN A 260 11.69 -5.80 16.19
CA GLN A 260 12.76 -6.60 15.64
C GLN A 260 12.81 -7.96 16.34
N GLY A 261 13.40 -8.94 15.69
CA GLY A 261 13.64 -10.23 16.29
C GLY A 261 12.98 -11.39 15.54
N PRO A 262 13.40 -12.62 15.83
CA PRO A 262 13.05 -13.80 15.03
C PRO A 262 11.57 -14.21 15.13
N LYS A 263 10.85 -13.73 16.15
CA LYS A 263 9.42 -14.01 16.35
C LYS A 263 8.50 -12.85 16.03
N VAL A 264 9.01 -11.84 15.33
CA VAL A 264 8.21 -10.73 14.80
C VAL A 264 7.92 -10.99 13.33
N LEU A 265 6.70 -10.72 12.89
CA LEU A 265 6.35 -10.68 11.46
C LEU A 265 5.69 -9.36 11.14
N ASN A 266 6.26 -8.66 10.16
CA ASN A 266 5.71 -7.41 9.62
C ASN A 266 5.02 -7.72 8.29
N VAL A 267 3.69 -7.77 8.29
CA VAL A 267 2.88 -7.94 7.08
C VAL A 267 2.70 -6.57 6.43
N VAL A 268 3.31 -6.39 5.28
CA VAL A 268 3.31 -5.14 4.51
C VAL A 268 2.34 -5.29 3.35
N LYS A 269 1.25 -4.52 3.39
CA LYS A 269 0.15 -4.60 2.45
C LYS A 269 0.32 -3.63 1.28
N GLY A 270 -0.07 -4.09 0.10
CA GLY A 270 -0.29 -3.28 -1.09
C GLY A 270 0.96 -2.92 -1.90
N ASP A 271 0.69 -2.50 -3.13
CA ASP A 271 1.72 -2.20 -4.12
C ASP A 271 2.52 -0.93 -3.78
N LEU A 272 1.87 0.07 -3.17
CA LEU A 272 2.55 1.30 -2.75
C LEU A 272 3.65 1.01 -1.71
N ASN A 273 3.33 0.25 -0.66
CA ASN A 273 4.31 -0.09 0.37
C ASN A 273 5.46 -0.93 -0.20
N PHE A 274 5.18 -1.81 -1.17
CA PHE A 274 6.23 -2.52 -1.89
C PHE A 274 7.13 -1.55 -2.69
N ARG A 275 6.56 -0.58 -3.41
CA ARG A 275 7.32 0.46 -4.11
C ARG A 275 8.23 1.25 -3.15
N ARG A 276 7.74 1.54 -1.96
CA ARG A 276 8.53 2.17 -0.88
C ARG A 276 9.66 1.27 -0.40
N ALA A 277 9.42 -0.04 -0.32
CA ALA A 277 10.44 -1.02 0.10
C ALA A 277 11.57 -1.19 -0.92
N ILE A 278 11.31 -0.94 -2.19
CA ILE A 278 12.34 -1.02 -3.26
C ILE A 278 12.84 0.35 -3.72
N GLY A 279 12.45 1.44 -3.06
CA GLY A 279 12.84 2.80 -3.43
C GLY A 279 12.23 3.31 -4.72
N ASP A 280 11.07 2.80 -5.14
CA ASP A 280 10.42 3.04 -6.44
C ASP A 280 11.37 2.83 -7.64
N ALA A 281 12.40 2.01 -7.42
CA ALA A 281 13.45 1.78 -8.40
C ALA A 281 13.05 0.70 -9.41
N SER A 282 13.50 0.86 -10.64
CA SER A 282 13.47 -0.20 -11.63
C SER A 282 14.63 -1.15 -11.34
N VAL A 283 14.36 -2.24 -10.64
CA VAL A 283 15.32 -3.32 -10.42
C VAL A 283 15.10 -4.43 -11.46
N ASP A 284 16.09 -5.32 -11.61
CA ASP A 284 15.88 -6.53 -12.41
C ASP A 284 14.78 -7.39 -11.75
N ILE A 285 13.85 -7.88 -12.55
CA ILE A 285 12.71 -8.68 -12.06
C ILE A 285 13.16 -9.94 -11.30
N GLY A 286 14.34 -10.46 -11.62
CA GLY A 286 14.96 -11.59 -10.96
C GLY A 286 15.75 -11.24 -9.69
N THR A 287 15.86 -9.93 -9.33
CA THR A 287 16.53 -9.53 -8.09
C THR A 287 15.82 -10.17 -6.90
N PRO A 288 16.49 -10.99 -6.08
CA PRO A 288 15.87 -11.59 -4.90
C PRO A 288 15.28 -10.53 -3.99
N PHE A 289 14.13 -10.83 -3.37
CA PHE A 289 13.43 -9.86 -2.52
C PHE A 289 14.28 -9.41 -1.32
N ASP A 290 15.08 -10.32 -0.76
CA ASP A 290 15.99 -10.06 0.35
C ASP A 290 17.26 -9.28 -0.03
N GLU A 291 17.54 -9.11 -1.32
CA GLU A 291 18.65 -8.29 -1.83
C GLU A 291 18.25 -6.84 -2.14
N LEU A 292 16.98 -6.47 -1.95
CA LEU A 292 16.53 -5.10 -2.23
C LEU A 292 17.18 -4.08 -1.27
N PRO A 293 17.68 -2.97 -1.80
CA PRO A 293 18.61 -2.09 -1.05
C PRO A 293 17.95 -1.31 0.09
N VAL A 294 16.63 -1.06 0.00
CA VAL A 294 15.91 -0.22 0.96
C VAL A 294 15.07 -1.00 1.96
N LEU A 295 15.17 -2.35 1.96
CA LEU A 295 14.47 -3.16 2.97
C LEU A 295 15.07 -2.92 4.36
N PRO A 296 14.24 -2.70 5.37
CA PRO A 296 14.70 -2.58 6.75
C PRO A 296 15.25 -3.91 7.27
N ALA A 297 16.05 -3.84 8.34
CA ALA A 297 16.57 -5.02 9.03
C ALA A 297 15.52 -5.75 9.88
N ALA A 298 14.27 -5.77 9.45
CA ALA A 298 13.13 -6.41 10.12
C ALA A 298 12.54 -7.52 9.23
N PRO A 299 11.97 -8.58 9.81
CA PRO A 299 11.27 -9.61 9.02
C PRO A 299 10.06 -9.01 8.31
N ILE A 300 9.93 -9.21 7.02
CA ILE A 300 8.82 -8.69 6.21
C ILE A 300 8.14 -9.82 5.45
N LEU A 301 6.81 -9.80 5.45
CA LEU A 301 5.95 -10.52 4.52
C LEU A 301 5.17 -9.49 3.70
N SER A 302 5.54 -9.30 2.45
CA SER A 302 4.80 -8.43 1.53
C SER A 302 3.63 -9.19 0.91
N LEU A 303 2.43 -8.62 1.02
CA LEU A 303 1.18 -9.14 0.43
C LEU A 303 0.61 -8.09 -0.51
N ARG A 304 0.60 -8.35 -1.82
CA ARG A 304 0.14 -7.35 -2.79
C ARG A 304 -0.44 -7.95 -4.06
N SER A 305 -1.28 -7.18 -4.76
CA SER A 305 -1.51 -7.35 -6.19
C SER A 305 -0.57 -6.45 -6.99
N ILE A 306 -0.05 -6.94 -8.11
CA ILE A 306 0.89 -6.19 -8.93
C ILE A 306 0.14 -5.16 -9.76
N LYS A 307 0.40 -3.88 -9.49
CA LYS A 307 -0.24 -2.71 -10.14
C LYS A 307 0.77 -1.73 -10.71
N SER A 308 2.08 -2.00 -10.56
CA SER A 308 3.15 -1.12 -10.99
C SER A 308 4.29 -1.90 -11.65
N TYR A 309 5.20 -1.16 -12.31
CA TYR A 309 6.43 -1.74 -12.88
C TYR A 309 7.47 -2.12 -11.83
N CYS A 310 7.22 -1.80 -10.58
CA CYS A 310 8.09 -2.15 -9.48
C CYS A 310 7.90 -3.61 -9.13
N VAL A 311 8.64 -4.49 -9.80
CA VAL A 311 8.61 -5.94 -9.60
C VAL A 311 10.01 -6.46 -9.34
N ALA A 312 10.16 -7.28 -8.30
CA ALA A 312 11.39 -7.95 -7.93
C ALA A 312 11.07 -9.32 -7.31
N GLY A 313 12.07 -10.17 -7.12
CA GLY A 313 11.91 -11.46 -6.45
C GLY A 313 11.19 -12.53 -7.29
N MET A 314 11.09 -12.34 -8.60
CA MET A 314 10.40 -13.26 -9.50
C MET A 314 11.38 -14.28 -10.11
N VAL A 315 12.27 -14.85 -9.29
CA VAL A 315 13.36 -15.73 -9.73
C VAL A 315 12.82 -17.02 -10.37
N LEU A 316 11.69 -17.52 -9.89
CA LEU A 316 11.03 -18.72 -10.38
C LEU A 316 9.61 -18.36 -10.81
N TRP A 317 9.49 -17.71 -11.96
CA TRP A 317 8.18 -17.38 -12.51
C TRP A 317 7.53 -18.63 -13.10
N PRO A 318 6.55 -19.27 -12.41
CA PRO A 318 5.98 -20.53 -12.90
C PRO A 318 4.95 -20.30 -14.01
N VAL A 319 4.57 -19.05 -14.27
CA VAL A 319 3.48 -18.72 -15.16
C VAL A 319 4.01 -18.48 -16.57
N LYS A 320 3.52 -19.25 -17.52
CA LYS A 320 3.61 -18.92 -18.94
C LYS A 320 2.69 -17.73 -19.20
N LEU A 321 3.22 -16.51 -19.02
CA LEU A 321 2.55 -15.33 -19.53
C LEU A 321 2.43 -15.48 -21.04
N GLY A 322 1.22 -15.22 -21.58
CA GLY A 322 1.01 -15.11 -23.00
C GLY A 322 1.97 -14.10 -23.60
N LYS A 323 2.18 -14.13 -24.91
CA LYS A 323 3.24 -13.39 -25.62
C LYS A 323 3.26 -11.90 -25.38
N ASP A 324 2.20 -11.30 -24.81
CA ASP A 324 2.01 -9.89 -25.01
C ASP A 324 2.29 -9.00 -23.81
N ASP A 325 2.05 -9.30 -22.56
CA ASP A 325 2.37 -8.37 -21.50
C ASP A 325 2.40 -8.97 -20.10
N PHE A 326 3.35 -8.53 -19.28
CA PHE A 326 3.34 -8.72 -17.85
C PHE A 326 2.14 -7.91 -17.28
N PRO A 327 1.08 -8.54 -16.77
CA PRO A 327 -0.10 -7.81 -16.35
C PRO A 327 0.19 -6.98 -15.10
N MET A 328 -0.09 -5.67 -15.18
CA MET A 328 -0.02 -4.72 -14.07
C MET A 328 -1.41 -4.20 -13.71
N ASP A 329 -2.40 -5.04 -13.91
CA ASP A 329 -3.82 -4.75 -13.72
C ASP A 329 -4.35 -5.29 -12.39
N GLY A 330 -3.47 -5.83 -11.54
CA GLY A 330 -3.83 -6.45 -10.27
C GLY A 330 -4.26 -7.92 -10.37
N SER A 331 -4.24 -8.52 -11.56
CA SER A 331 -4.59 -9.93 -11.76
C SER A 331 -3.57 -10.91 -11.14
N ILE A 332 -2.39 -10.43 -10.80
CA ILE A 332 -1.37 -11.22 -10.11
C ILE A 332 -1.34 -10.83 -8.64
N VAL A 333 -1.60 -11.77 -7.75
CA VAL A 333 -1.38 -11.61 -6.31
C VAL A 333 -0.09 -12.33 -5.91
N LEU A 334 0.69 -11.68 -5.05
CA LEU A 334 2.06 -12.07 -4.74
C LEU A 334 2.31 -11.97 -3.24
N ALA A 335 2.82 -13.06 -2.66
CA ALA A 335 3.42 -13.08 -1.34
C ALA A 335 4.94 -13.19 -1.45
N GLN A 336 5.67 -12.34 -0.73
CA GLN A 336 7.14 -12.34 -0.69
C GLN A 336 7.60 -12.16 0.75
N ARG A 337 8.53 -12.99 1.20
CA ARG A 337 9.02 -12.95 2.59
C ARG A 337 10.54 -12.75 2.63
N VAL A 338 10.98 -11.92 3.54
CA VAL A 338 12.37 -11.79 3.94
C VAL A 338 12.46 -12.00 5.46
N SER A 339 13.46 -12.78 5.89
CA SER A 339 13.78 -12.95 7.30
C SER A 339 14.53 -11.70 7.83
N ALA A 340 14.59 -11.55 9.15
CA ALA A 340 15.44 -10.51 9.74
C ALA A 340 16.88 -10.68 9.22
N ARG A 341 17.48 -9.58 8.74
CA ARG A 341 18.92 -9.54 8.47
C ARG A 341 19.65 -9.40 9.79
N ASP A 342 20.77 -10.10 9.93
CA ASP A 342 21.70 -9.80 11.03
C ASP A 342 22.16 -8.36 10.87
N ALA A 343 22.06 -7.58 11.94
CA ALA A 343 22.45 -6.15 11.96
C ALA A 343 23.91 -5.89 11.55
N ALA A 344 24.73 -6.95 11.46
CA ALA A 344 26.12 -6.91 11.04
C ALA A 344 26.31 -7.02 9.51
N THR A 345 25.26 -7.33 8.73
CA THR A 345 25.38 -7.42 7.27
C THR A 345 25.10 -6.02 6.69
N PRO A 346 26.12 -5.32 6.15
CA PRO A 346 25.88 -4.04 5.51
C PRO A 346 24.90 -4.25 4.35
N ALA A 347 23.94 -3.32 4.19
CA ALA A 347 23.08 -3.29 3.03
C ALA A 347 23.95 -3.35 1.76
N PRO A 348 23.58 -4.14 0.74
CA PRO A 348 24.31 -4.17 -0.51
C PRO A 348 24.41 -2.73 -1.02
N THR A 349 25.64 -2.25 -1.21
CA THR A 349 25.89 -0.91 -1.73
C THR A 349 25.24 -0.85 -3.11
N ALA A 350 24.14 -0.11 -3.19
CA ALA A 350 23.47 0.13 -4.43
C ALA A 350 24.44 0.89 -5.36
N SER A 351 25.06 0.20 -6.28
CA SER A 351 25.57 0.82 -7.50
C SER A 351 24.33 1.15 -8.37
N ALA A 352 23.44 1.94 -7.84
CA ALA A 352 22.35 2.51 -8.60
C ALA A 352 22.94 3.52 -9.56
N LYS A 353 23.42 3.05 -10.70
CA LYS A 353 23.45 3.88 -11.88
C LYS A 353 21.99 4.21 -12.17
N SER A 354 21.58 5.42 -11.84
CA SER A 354 20.40 6.06 -12.41
C SER A 354 20.63 6.18 -13.92
N SER A 355 20.48 5.09 -14.64
CA SER A 355 20.50 5.12 -16.10
C SER A 355 19.08 5.48 -16.54
N SER A 356 18.84 6.78 -16.73
CA SER A 356 17.71 7.30 -17.52
C SER A 356 17.67 6.74 -18.95
N ASP A 357 18.66 5.97 -19.37
CA ASP A 357 18.89 5.49 -20.73
C ASP A 357 18.60 4.00 -20.96
N GLY A 358 17.97 3.32 -20.00
CA GLY A 358 17.55 1.94 -20.21
C GLY A 358 16.14 1.84 -20.81
N PRO A 359 15.85 0.78 -21.60
CA PRO A 359 14.48 0.56 -22.07
C PRO A 359 13.53 0.49 -20.88
N PRO A 360 12.27 0.94 -21.05
CA PRO A 360 11.27 0.94 -19.97
C PRO A 360 11.19 -0.45 -19.32
N PRO A 361 10.85 -0.53 -18.03
CA PRO A 361 10.81 -1.80 -17.26
C PRO A 361 10.06 -2.92 -17.95
N LEU A 362 8.98 -2.58 -18.66
CA LEU A 362 8.20 -3.52 -19.47
C LEU A 362 9.05 -4.19 -20.57
N GLU A 363 9.87 -3.42 -21.26
CA GLU A 363 10.75 -3.95 -22.31
C GLU A 363 11.87 -4.85 -21.73
N ARG A 364 12.32 -4.56 -20.50
CA ARG A 364 13.26 -5.43 -19.77
C ARG A 364 12.60 -6.74 -19.37
N ALA A 365 11.37 -6.70 -18.85
CA ALA A 365 10.58 -7.88 -18.52
C ALA A 365 10.32 -8.73 -19.77
N LYS A 366 9.91 -8.13 -20.88
CA LYS A 366 9.73 -8.80 -22.19
C LYS A 366 11.03 -9.44 -22.69
N ARG A 367 12.15 -8.76 -22.54
CA ARG A 367 13.48 -9.26 -22.98
C ARG A 367 13.96 -10.41 -22.12
N TRP A 368 13.68 -10.39 -20.81
CA TRP A 368 13.99 -11.49 -19.91
C TRP A 368 13.15 -12.74 -20.24
N LEU A 369 11.85 -12.57 -20.45
CA LEU A 369 10.92 -13.63 -20.84
C LEU A 369 11.35 -14.28 -22.18
N ARG A 370 11.85 -13.53 -23.16
CA ARG A 370 12.34 -14.04 -24.45
C ARG A 370 13.66 -14.81 -24.36
N ARG A 371 14.48 -14.59 -23.32
CA ARG A 371 15.77 -15.29 -23.15
C ARG A 371 15.66 -16.65 -22.46
N LYS A 372 14.51 -16.94 -21.87
CA LYS A 372 14.25 -18.18 -21.13
C LYS A 372 13.22 -19.11 -21.79
N GLY A 373 12.61 -18.72 -22.87
CA GLY A 373 11.87 -19.55 -23.82
C GLY A 373 12.75 -19.90 -25.02
#